data_a6f25338b17d6bf48b3cd3050ce17e4b
#
_entry.id   a6f25338b17d6bf48b3cd3050ce17e4b
#
_cell.length_a   1.000
_cell.length_b   1.000
_cell.length_c   1.000
_cell.angle_alpha   90.00
_cell.angle_beta   90.00
_cell.angle_gamma   90.00
#
_symmetry.space_group_name_H-M   'P 1'
#
loop_
_entity.id
_entity.type
_entity.pdbx_description
1 polymer ?
#
loop_
_entity_poly.entity_id
_entity_poly.type
_entity_poly.pdbx_seq_one_letter_code
_entity_poly.pdbx_strand_id
1 'polypeptide(L)'
;MKKYLAPAVMLAVFETVAVTLTVTKHNLFYLFNFSYIGCSIALGLVLFIRRHRHARRVTQLLVGLYMLVYLGLICRENMQIEGFWYYLFTGVFEAATIHYVVAKIFGPLLFGRGWCGYACWTAMVLDFLPYKAPRQPRKNIGWLRYVFFAVSLAFVGGLFLFQVSDKENVMFWAFITGNLLYYALGIGLAFLFQDNRAFCKYLCPVTVFLKPMSYFSLLRVKCDHSKCVSCGKCQKVCPMEVDMTDNSRKRKNGTECILCFECAKACPKKAL
;
A
#
# COMPACT_ATOMS: atom_id res chain seq x y z
N MET A 1 8.64 -24.56 15.15
CA MET A 1 8.69 -24.65 13.68
C MET A 1 7.47 -24.00 13.02
N LYS A 2 6.20 -24.31 13.35
CA LYS A 2 4.99 -23.75 12.70
C LYS A 2 4.91 -22.21 12.67
N LYS A 3 5.48 -21.50 13.65
CA LYS A 3 5.43 -20.03 13.74
C LYS A 3 6.15 -19.30 12.59
N TYR A 4 7.22 -19.88 12.05
CA TYR A 4 8.03 -19.27 10.99
C TYR A 4 7.68 -19.77 9.59
N LEU A 5 6.61 -20.58 9.45
CA LEU A 5 6.16 -21.08 8.17
C LEU A 5 5.72 -19.94 7.23
N ALA A 6 4.97 -18.96 7.75
CA ALA A 6 4.51 -17.83 6.92
C ALA A 6 5.65 -16.98 6.33
N PRO A 7 6.67 -16.54 7.12
CA PRO A 7 7.85 -15.88 6.53
C PRO A 7 8.57 -16.74 5.50
N ALA A 8 8.76 -18.04 5.77
CA ALA A 8 9.44 -18.95 4.85
C ALA A 8 8.68 -19.14 3.54
N VAL A 9 7.36 -19.32 3.60
CA VAL A 9 6.52 -19.44 2.40
C VAL A 9 6.54 -18.14 1.60
N MET A 10 6.43 -16.98 2.26
CA MET A 10 6.51 -15.69 1.57
C MET A 10 7.85 -15.50 0.87
N LEU A 11 8.97 -15.81 1.55
CA LEU A 11 10.28 -15.75 0.93
C LEU A 11 10.38 -16.70 -0.26
N ALA A 12 9.97 -17.95 -0.12
CA ALA A 12 9.99 -18.93 -1.20
C ALA A 12 9.17 -18.48 -2.42
N VAL A 13 7.99 -17.86 -2.21
CA VAL A 13 7.17 -17.31 -3.30
C VAL A 13 7.93 -16.20 -4.03
N PHE A 14 8.52 -15.25 -3.30
CA PHE A 14 9.27 -14.16 -3.93
C PHE A 14 10.51 -14.65 -4.66
N GLU A 15 11.26 -15.62 -4.09
CA GLU A 15 12.43 -16.23 -4.75
C GLU A 15 12.02 -17.02 -6.01
N THR A 16 10.90 -17.73 -5.97
CA THR A 16 10.36 -18.42 -7.16
C THR A 16 10.04 -17.42 -8.27
N VAL A 17 9.38 -16.31 -7.94
CA VAL A 17 9.11 -15.24 -8.91
C VAL A 17 10.42 -14.62 -9.42
N ALA A 18 11.37 -14.34 -8.52
CA ALA A 18 12.68 -13.79 -8.85
C ALA A 18 13.42 -14.66 -9.89
N VAL A 19 13.55 -15.96 -9.60
CA VAL A 19 14.23 -16.91 -10.49
C VAL A 19 13.47 -17.06 -11.81
N THR A 20 12.16 -17.24 -11.78
CA THR A 20 11.33 -17.40 -12.97
C THR A 20 11.47 -16.21 -13.91
N LEU A 21 11.34 -14.98 -13.40
CA LEU A 21 11.47 -13.78 -14.22
C LEU A 21 12.91 -13.58 -14.72
N THR A 22 13.91 -13.89 -13.90
CA THR A 22 15.31 -13.80 -14.32
C THR A 22 15.61 -14.75 -15.50
N VAL A 23 15.12 -15.98 -15.43
CA VAL A 23 15.32 -16.97 -16.51
C VAL A 23 14.52 -16.60 -17.76
N THR A 24 13.25 -16.20 -17.60
CA THR A 24 12.38 -15.88 -18.75
C THR A 24 12.73 -14.58 -19.44
N LYS A 25 13.22 -13.59 -18.70
CA LYS A 25 13.59 -12.27 -19.23
C LYS A 25 15.10 -12.09 -19.47
N HIS A 26 15.92 -13.08 -19.10
CA HIS A 26 17.39 -13.04 -19.19
C HIS A 26 18.01 -11.78 -18.53
N ASN A 27 17.44 -11.32 -17.40
CA ASN A 27 17.83 -10.11 -16.72
C ASN A 27 17.96 -10.33 -15.21
N LEU A 28 19.18 -10.20 -14.68
CA LEU A 28 19.52 -10.36 -13.27
C LEU A 28 18.85 -9.30 -12.35
N PHE A 29 18.37 -8.20 -12.92
CA PHE A 29 17.63 -7.19 -12.17
C PHE A 29 16.43 -7.80 -11.44
N TYR A 30 15.70 -8.72 -12.05
CA TYR A 30 14.54 -9.36 -11.42
C TYR A 30 14.90 -10.19 -10.20
N LEU A 31 16.05 -10.89 -10.25
CA LEU A 31 16.56 -11.64 -9.10
C LEU A 31 16.78 -10.70 -7.92
N PHE A 32 17.56 -9.65 -8.13
CA PHE A 32 17.85 -8.66 -7.08
C PHE A 32 16.56 -7.99 -6.55
N ASN A 33 15.68 -7.53 -7.44
CA ASN A 33 14.46 -6.81 -7.10
C ASN A 33 13.52 -7.62 -6.22
N PHE A 34 13.17 -8.84 -6.65
CA PHE A 34 12.21 -9.67 -5.93
C PHE A 34 12.81 -10.31 -4.68
N SER A 35 14.08 -10.71 -4.69
CA SER A 35 14.76 -11.20 -3.49
C SER A 35 14.88 -10.13 -2.42
N TYR A 36 15.21 -8.88 -2.77
CA TYR A 36 15.24 -7.77 -1.80
C TYR A 36 13.87 -7.54 -1.16
N ILE A 37 12.81 -7.47 -1.98
CA ILE A 37 11.43 -7.26 -1.47
C ILE A 37 11.00 -8.46 -0.62
N GLY A 38 11.26 -9.68 -1.06
CA GLY A 38 10.94 -10.92 -0.35
C GLY A 38 11.63 -11.00 1.00
N CYS A 39 12.93 -10.75 1.05
CA CYS A 39 13.70 -10.69 2.30
C CYS A 39 13.19 -9.61 3.25
N SER A 40 12.86 -8.41 2.74
CA SER A 40 12.33 -7.31 3.55
C SER A 40 10.98 -7.66 4.18
N ILE A 41 10.09 -8.31 3.42
CA ILE A 41 8.78 -8.77 3.92
C ILE A 41 8.95 -9.91 4.92
N ALA A 42 9.80 -10.91 4.61
CA ALA A 42 10.07 -12.04 5.50
C ALA A 42 10.66 -11.56 6.83
N LEU A 43 11.62 -10.63 6.81
CA LEU A 43 12.16 -9.98 8.01
C LEU A 43 11.05 -9.30 8.82
N GLY A 44 10.19 -8.54 8.15
CA GLY A 44 9.06 -7.88 8.79
C GLY A 44 8.10 -8.85 9.49
N LEU A 45 7.80 -9.98 8.84
CA LEU A 45 6.97 -11.05 9.42
C LEU A 45 7.66 -11.70 10.62
N VAL A 46 8.96 -11.95 10.56
CA VAL A 46 9.75 -12.49 11.70
C VAL A 46 9.72 -11.52 12.88
N LEU A 47 9.96 -10.24 12.63
CA LEU A 47 9.87 -9.18 13.65
C LEU A 47 8.46 -9.09 14.25
N PHE A 48 7.42 -9.24 13.43
CA PHE A 48 6.03 -9.26 13.89
C PHE A 48 5.75 -10.48 14.80
N ILE A 49 6.21 -11.66 14.42
CA ILE A 49 6.08 -12.89 15.21
C ILE A 49 6.82 -12.75 16.56
N ARG A 50 7.99 -12.11 16.56
CA ARG A 50 8.77 -11.78 17.76
C ARG A 50 8.18 -10.61 18.56
N ARG A 51 7.02 -10.09 18.18
CA ARG A 51 6.31 -8.95 18.81
C ARG A 51 7.17 -7.67 18.89
N HIS A 52 8.09 -7.48 17.95
CA HIS A 52 8.90 -6.28 17.92
C HIS A 52 8.02 -5.04 17.67
N ARG A 53 8.18 -4.00 18.50
CA ARG A 53 7.33 -2.78 18.50
C ARG A 53 7.26 -2.11 17.12
N HIS A 54 8.36 -2.12 16.39
CA HIS A 54 8.51 -1.40 15.12
C HIS A 54 8.45 -2.29 13.87
N ALA A 55 8.08 -3.58 13.99
CA ALA A 55 8.08 -4.54 12.88
C ALA A 55 7.46 -3.98 11.60
N ARG A 56 6.24 -3.42 11.68
CA ARG A 56 5.56 -2.82 10.54
C ARG A 56 6.35 -1.66 9.91
N ARG A 57 6.89 -0.76 10.75
CA ARG A 57 7.63 0.42 10.28
C ARG A 57 8.94 0.04 9.60
N VAL A 58 9.65 -0.97 10.13
CA VAL A 58 10.89 -1.48 9.53
C VAL A 58 10.62 -2.02 8.14
N THR A 59 9.60 -2.87 7.99
CA THR A 59 9.21 -3.37 6.66
C THR A 59 8.83 -2.25 5.70
N GLN A 60 8.01 -1.30 6.19
CA GLN A 60 7.55 -0.17 5.39
C GLN A 60 8.71 0.73 4.97
N LEU A 61 9.70 0.93 5.83
CA LEU A 61 10.91 1.70 5.53
C LEU A 61 11.77 0.99 4.48
N LEU A 62 12.06 -0.29 4.67
CA LEU A 62 12.89 -1.05 3.73
C LEU A 62 12.26 -1.10 2.34
N VAL A 63 11.00 -1.51 2.23
CA VAL A 63 10.32 -1.60 0.93
C VAL A 63 10.00 -0.22 0.36
N GLY A 64 9.54 0.72 1.19
CA GLY A 64 9.17 2.06 0.75
C GLY A 64 10.35 2.87 0.23
N LEU A 65 11.52 2.84 0.92
CA LEU A 65 12.74 3.49 0.44
C LEU A 65 13.26 2.84 -0.83
N TYR A 66 13.23 1.51 -0.91
CA TYR A 66 13.62 0.80 -2.11
C TYR A 66 12.79 1.24 -3.33
N MET A 67 11.47 1.27 -3.18
CA MET A 67 10.56 1.69 -4.24
C MET A 67 10.73 3.17 -4.63
N LEU A 68 10.93 4.05 -3.65
CA LEU A 68 11.05 5.49 -3.89
C LEU A 68 12.44 5.86 -4.43
N VAL A 69 13.49 5.39 -3.78
CA VAL A 69 14.86 5.82 -4.07
C VAL A 69 15.48 4.96 -5.16
N TYR A 70 15.54 3.64 -4.97
CA TYR A 70 16.23 2.77 -5.92
C TYR A 70 15.46 2.68 -7.24
N LEU A 71 14.20 2.24 -7.22
CA LEU A 71 13.43 2.12 -8.46
C LEU A 71 13.05 3.49 -9.04
N GLY A 72 12.55 4.40 -8.20
CA GLY A 72 12.03 5.69 -8.66
C GLY A 72 13.10 6.68 -9.08
N LEU A 73 14.13 6.93 -8.25
CA LEU A 73 15.12 7.95 -8.51
C LEU A 73 16.35 7.42 -9.24
N ILE A 74 16.89 6.24 -8.86
CA ILE A 74 18.11 5.69 -9.45
C ILE A 74 17.79 5.01 -10.78
N CYS A 75 16.83 4.08 -10.80
CA CYS A 75 16.39 3.40 -12.02
C CYS A 75 15.50 4.28 -12.92
N ARG A 76 15.08 5.47 -12.44
CA ARG A 76 14.21 6.42 -13.14
C ARG A 76 12.83 5.85 -13.52
N GLU A 77 12.35 4.86 -12.77
CA GLU A 77 11.07 4.21 -13.00
C GLU A 77 9.93 4.97 -12.32
N ASN A 78 8.93 5.39 -13.06
CA ASN A 78 7.74 5.98 -12.45
C ASN A 78 6.86 4.89 -11.83
N MET A 79 7.01 4.65 -10.53
CA MET A 79 6.25 3.66 -9.77
C MET A 79 4.90 4.18 -9.25
N GLN A 80 4.50 5.41 -9.59
CA GLN A 80 3.16 5.96 -9.31
C GLN A 80 2.13 5.46 -10.33
N ILE A 81 0.88 5.92 -10.19
CA ILE A 81 -0.21 5.51 -11.07
C ILE A 81 0.00 5.99 -12.52
N GLU A 82 0.70 7.11 -12.68
CA GLU A 82 1.08 7.67 -13.98
C GLU A 82 2.00 6.69 -14.74
N GLY A 83 2.98 6.09 -14.05
CA GLY A 83 3.83 5.06 -14.64
C GLY A 83 3.06 3.81 -15.05
N PHE A 84 2.05 3.40 -14.26
CA PHE A 84 1.17 2.30 -14.65
C PHE A 84 0.44 2.59 -15.97
N TRP A 85 -0.14 3.80 -16.14
CA TRP A 85 -0.78 4.19 -17.39
C TRP A 85 0.20 4.26 -18.56
N TYR A 86 1.40 4.82 -18.31
CA TYR A 86 2.43 4.95 -19.32
C TYR A 86 2.83 3.57 -19.90
N TYR A 87 3.20 2.62 -19.06
CA TYR A 87 3.56 1.28 -19.49
C TYR A 87 2.39 0.50 -20.09
N LEU A 88 1.16 0.75 -19.61
CA LEU A 88 -0.02 0.14 -20.20
C LEU A 88 -0.25 0.64 -21.64
N PHE A 89 -0.08 1.93 -21.91
CA PHE A 89 -0.24 2.50 -23.24
C PHE A 89 0.92 2.17 -24.19
N THR A 90 2.12 1.96 -23.68
CA THR A 90 3.26 1.47 -24.49
C THR A 90 3.21 -0.04 -24.76
N GLY A 91 2.31 -0.78 -24.10
CA GLY A 91 2.23 -2.24 -24.20
C GLY A 91 3.36 -2.97 -23.48
N VAL A 92 4.10 -2.31 -22.59
CA VAL A 92 5.21 -2.88 -21.83
C VAL A 92 4.71 -3.43 -20.50
N PHE A 93 4.83 -4.74 -20.31
CA PHE A 93 4.48 -5.41 -19.06
C PHE A 93 5.71 -5.61 -18.17
N GLU A 94 6.26 -4.49 -17.68
CA GLU A 94 7.44 -4.44 -16.79
C GLU A 94 7.23 -3.38 -15.70
N ALA A 95 8.20 -3.22 -14.80
CA ALA A 95 8.25 -2.16 -13.80
C ALA A 95 6.88 -1.87 -13.12
N ALA A 96 6.33 -0.66 -13.33
CA ALA A 96 5.08 -0.23 -12.71
C ALA A 96 3.89 -1.11 -13.09
N THR A 97 3.79 -1.65 -14.31
CA THR A 97 2.68 -2.52 -14.70
C THR A 97 2.66 -3.79 -13.87
N ILE A 98 3.79 -4.50 -13.74
CA ILE A 98 3.89 -5.71 -12.91
C ILE A 98 3.57 -5.35 -11.45
N HIS A 99 4.15 -4.24 -10.96
CA HIS A 99 3.89 -3.78 -9.59
C HIS A 99 2.40 -3.55 -9.34
N TYR A 100 1.69 -2.87 -10.25
CA TYR A 100 0.27 -2.58 -10.07
C TYR A 100 -0.58 -3.84 -10.20
N VAL A 101 -0.33 -4.69 -11.18
CA VAL A 101 -1.06 -5.95 -11.36
C VAL A 101 -0.90 -6.82 -10.11
N VAL A 102 0.33 -7.06 -9.67
CA VAL A 102 0.61 -7.95 -8.53
C VAL A 102 0.20 -7.31 -7.21
N ALA A 103 0.61 -6.06 -6.93
CA ALA A 103 0.48 -5.48 -5.61
C ALA A 103 -0.80 -4.65 -5.40
N LYS A 104 -1.44 -4.14 -6.46
CA LYS A 104 -2.60 -3.23 -6.36
C LYS A 104 -3.90 -3.84 -6.88
N ILE A 105 -3.83 -4.87 -7.73
CA ILE A 105 -5.01 -5.57 -8.27
C ILE A 105 -5.15 -6.94 -7.60
N PHE A 106 -4.22 -7.87 -7.82
CA PHE A 106 -4.32 -9.22 -7.29
C PHE A 106 -3.95 -9.33 -5.80
N GLY A 107 -2.92 -8.65 -5.33
CA GLY A 107 -2.53 -8.66 -3.92
C GLY A 107 -3.66 -8.33 -2.95
N PRO A 108 -4.50 -7.32 -3.21
CA PRO A 108 -5.63 -7.00 -2.36
C PRO A 108 -6.69 -8.10 -2.24
N LEU A 109 -6.78 -9.04 -3.19
CA LEU A 109 -7.63 -10.23 -3.04
C LEU A 109 -7.14 -11.14 -1.90
N LEU A 110 -5.85 -11.14 -1.64
CA LEU A 110 -5.25 -11.92 -0.55
C LEU A 110 -5.29 -11.15 0.78
N PHE A 111 -4.70 -9.95 0.81
CA PHE A 111 -4.43 -9.21 2.04
C PHE A 111 -5.02 -7.79 2.07
N GLY A 112 -6.07 -7.54 1.29
CA GLY A 112 -6.74 -6.22 1.29
C GLY A 112 -5.76 -5.09 0.98
N ARG A 113 -5.84 -3.99 1.75
CA ARG A 113 -4.90 -2.86 1.62
C ARG A 113 -3.60 -3.04 2.44
N GLY A 114 -3.17 -4.27 2.72
CA GLY A 114 -1.93 -4.55 3.46
C GLY A 114 -0.71 -3.86 2.85
N TRP A 115 -0.63 -3.73 1.52
CA TRP A 115 0.42 -2.98 0.84
C TRP A 115 0.54 -1.54 1.37
N CYS A 116 -0.57 -0.84 1.58
CA CYS A 116 -0.58 0.51 2.15
C CYS A 116 -0.06 0.56 3.60
N GLY A 117 -0.13 -0.56 4.31
CA GLY A 117 0.37 -0.68 5.67
C GLY A 117 1.87 -1.00 5.75
N TYR A 118 2.44 -1.67 4.74
CA TYR A 118 3.78 -2.28 4.87
C TYR A 118 4.79 -1.91 3.78
N ALA A 119 4.36 -1.33 2.64
CA ALA A 119 5.24 -1.11 1.51
C ALA A 119 5.08 0.27 0.84
N CYS A 120 4.00 0.99 1.12
CA CYS A 120 3.74 2.27 0.47
C CYS A 120 4.66 3.37 1.00
N TRP A 121 5.47 3.97 0.13
CA TRP A 121 6.42 5.04 0.47
C TRP A 121 5.74 6.34 0.90
N THR A 122 4.60 6.73 0.29
CA THR A 122 3.82 7.89 0.76
C THR A 122 3.35 7.68 2.18
N ALA A 123 2.76 6.51 2.46
CA ALA A 123 2.28 6.16 3.79
C ALA A 123 3.42 6.00 4.81
N MET A 124 4.63 5.65 4.36
CA MET A 124 5.83 5.60 5.19
C MET A 124 6.09 6.94 5.88
N VAL A 125 6.08 8.03 5.12
CA VAL A 125 6.27 9.39 5.66
C VAL A 125 5.10 9.80 6.54
N LEU A 126 3.86 9.58 6.09
CA LEU A 126 2.65 9.99 6.84
C LEU A 126 2.51 9.28 8.19
N ASP A 127 3.03 8.05 8.34
CA ASP A 127 2.98 7.32 9.61
C ASP A 127 3.90 7.90 10.71
N PHE A 128 4.83 8.80 10.37
CA PHE A 128 5.63 9.53 11.36
C PHE A 128 4.90 10.74 11.95
N LEU A 129 3.83 11.21 11.32
CA LEU A 129 3.04 12.34 11.82
C LEU A 129 2.33 12.00 13.14
N PRO A 130 1.90 13.03 13.93
CA PRO A 130 1.41 12.82 15.30
C PRO A 130 0.01 12.21 15.40
N TYR A 131 -0.80 12.27 14.35
CA TYR A 131 -2.22 11.87 14.39
C TYR A 131 -2.43 10.41 13.95
N LYS A 132 -1.94 9.46 14.73
CA LYS A 132 -1.98 8.00 14.41
C LYS A 132 -3.39 7.43 14.31
N ALA A 133 -4.33 7.98 15.05
CA ALA A 133 -5.76 7.72 14.92
C ALA A 133 -6.48 9.06 14.69
N PRO A 134 -7.54 9.07 13.86
CA PRO A 134 -8.28 10.29 13.54
C PRO A 134 -8.85 10.92 14.82
N ARG A 135 -8.74 12.24 14.95
CA ARG A 135 -9.34 13.00 16.03
C ARG A 135 -10.66 13.66 15.62
N GLN A 136 -10.88 13.80 14.32
CA GLN A 136 -12.10 14.38 13.75
C GLN A 136 -12.90 13.30 13.02
N PRO A 137 -14.23 13.45 12.94
CA PRO A 137 -15.07 12.53 12.21
C PRO A 137 -14.71 12.54 10.70
N ARG A 138 -14.85 11.38 10.05
CA ARG A 138 -14.56 11.20 8.64
C ARG A 138 -15.42 12.12 7.78
N LYS A 139 -14.79 12.86 6.86
CA LYS A 139 -15.47 13.71 5.88
C LYS A 139 -15.99 12.90 4.67
N ASN A 140 -17.05 13.38 4.06
CA ASN A 140 -17.60 12.73 2.85
C ASN A 140 -17.00 13.32 1.56
N ILE A 141 -15.68 13.41 1.49
CA ILE A 141 -14.90 13.91 0.34
C ILE A 141 -14.09 12.81 -0.36
N GLY A 142 -14.36 11.55 -0.03
CA GLY A 142 -13.63 10.41 -0.58
C GLY A 142 -13.79 10.21 -2.11
N TRP A 143 -14.73 10.91 -2.74
CA TRP A 143 -14.90 10.95 -4.19
C TRP A 143 -13.73 11.65 -4.91
N LEU A 144 -12.98 12.52 -4.23
CA LEU A 144 -11.83 13.22 -4.82
C LEU A 144 -10.77 12.24 -5.35
N ARG A 145 -10.67 11.03 -4.81
CA ARG A 145 -9.77 9.99 -5.34
C ARG A 145 -10.03 9.64 -6.81
N TYR A 146 -11.30 9.71 -7.23
CA TYR A 146 -11.68 9.46 -8.63
C TYR A 146 -11.26 10.61 -9.53
N VAL A 147 -11.29 11.85 -9.03
CA VAL A 147 -10.78 13.02 -9.75
C VAL A 147 -9.28 12.89 -9.97
N PHE A 148 -8.52 12.58 -8.91
CA PHE A 148 -7.06 12.37 -9.02
C PHE A 148 -6.73 11.20 -9.96
N PHE A 149 -7.53 10.13 -9.92
CA PHE A 149 -7.41 9.01 -10.84
C PHE A 149 -7.66 9.42 -12.30
N ALA A 150 -8.72 10.16 -12.56
CA ALA A 150 -9.04 10.64 -13.89
C ALA A 150 -8.00 11.65 -14.41
N VAL A 151 -7.52 12.54 -13.54
CA VAL A 151 -6.44 13.50 -13.87
C VAL A 151 -5.16 12.77 -14.24
N SER A 152 -4.75 11.75 -13.49
CA SER A 152 -3.55 10.96 -13.81
C SER A 152 -3.68 10.25 -15.16
N LEU A 153 -4.84 9.67 -15.45
CA LEU A 153 -5.13 9.03 -16.73
C LEU A 153 -5.12 10.03 -17.88
N ALA A 154 -5.80 11.18 -17.70
CA ALA A 154 -5.87 12.24 -18.70
C ALA A 154 -4.48 12.87 -18.98
N PHE A 155 -3.65 13.04 -17.95
CA PHE A 155 -2.28 13.51 -18.09
C PHE A 155 -1.47 12.59 -19.00
N VAL A 156 -1.43 11.30 -18.67
CA VAL A 156 -0.64 10.34 -19.45
C VAL A 156 -1.26 10.14 -20.84
N GLY A 157 -2.58 10.02 -20.95
CA GLY A 157 -3.27 9.94 -22.25
C GLY A 157 -2.97 11.15 -23.15
N GLY A 158 -2.89 12.34 -22.57
CA GLY A 158 -2.47 13.56 -23.26
C GLY A 158 -1.06 13.47 -23.84
N LEU A 159 -0.09 12.89 -23.11
CA LEU A 159 1.27 12.71 -23.63
C LEU A 159 1.32 11.85 -24.91
N PHE A 160 0.42 10.86 -25.02
CA PHE A 160 0.30 10.04 -26.22
C PHE A 160 -0.49 10.73 -27.33
N LEU A 161 -1.57 11.41 -26.98
CA LEU A 161 -2.42 12.12 -27.94
C LEU A 161 -1.66 13.27 -28.63
N PHE A 162 -0.90 14.04 -27.86
CA PHE A 162 -0.09 15.15 -28.37
C PHE A 162 1.31 14.72 -28.83
N GLN A 163 1.59 13.43 -28.89
CA GLN A 163 2.84 12.85 -29.38
C GLN A 163 4.11 13.49 -28.81
N VAL A 164 4.10 13.78 -27.50
CA VAL A 164 5.25 14.38 -26.81
C VAL A 164 6.51 13.52 -27.06
N SER A 165 7.62 14.16 -27.49
CA SER A 165 8.81 13.45 -27.97
C SER A 165 9.58 12.70 -26.88
N ASP A 166 9.75 13.28 -25.70
CA ASP A 166 10.56 12.70 -24.59
C ASP A 166 9.65 12.30 -23.42
N LYS A 167 8.81 11.30 -23.66
CA LYS A 167 7.86 10.81 -22.65
C LYS A 167 8.55 10.22 -21.41
N GLU A 168 9.67 9.56 -21.56
CA GLU A 168 10.39 8.93 -20.44
C GLU A 168 10.90 9.97 -19.45
N ASN A 169 11.50 11.04 -19.96
CA ASN A 169 11.98 12.13 -19.10
C ASN A 169 10.81 12.88 -18.45
N VAL A 170 9.72 13.10 -19.18
CA VAL A 170 8.49 13.68 -18.61
C VAL A 170 7.96 12.78 -17.49
N MET A 171 7.93 11.46 -17.68
CA MET A 171 7.47 10.51 -16.65
C MET A 171 8.37 10.49 -15.42
N PHE A 172 9.68 10.64 -15.59
CA PHE A 172 10.62 10.78 -14.47
C PHE A 172 10.35 12.04 -13.65
N TRP A 173 10.20 13.19 -14.31
CA TRP A 173 9.88 14.44 -13.61
C TRP A 173 8.47 14.42 -13.01
N ALA A 174 7.51 13.77 -13.67
CA ALA A 174 6.18 13.54 -13.11
C ALA A 174 6.24 12.71 -11.82
N PHE A 175 7.13 11.71 -11.75
CA PHE A 175 7.35 10.93 -10.52
C PHE A 175 7.87 11.82 -9.38
N ILE A 176 8.85 12.68 -9.64
CA ILE A 176 9.41 13.58 -8.63
C ILE A 176 8.35 14.57 -8.16
N THR A 177 7.76 15.32 -9.09
CA THR A 177 6.77 16.36 -8.77
C THR A 177 5.50 15.78 -8.15
N GLY A 178 5.05 14.63 -8.64
CA GLY A 178 3.91 13.89 -8.10
C GLY A 178 4.14 13.44 -6.66
N ASN A 179 5.34 12.93 -6.32
CA ASN A 179 5.68 12.59 -4.94
C ASN A 179 5.73 13.81 -4.03
N LEU A 180 6.35 14.91 -4.47
CA LEU A 180 6.36 16.16 -3.72
C LEU A 180 4.94 16.67 -3.45
N LEU A 181 4.08 16.64 -4.47
CA LEU A 181 2.67 17.00 -4.33
C LEU A 181 1.93 16.08 -3.36
N TYR A 182 2.13 14.77 -3.45
CA TYR A 182 1.48 13.80 -2.55
C TYR A 182 1.95 13.97 -1.11
N TYR A 183 3.22 14.28 -0.87
CA TYR A 183 3.72 14.59 0.48
C TYR A 183 3.16 15.91 0.98
N ALA A 184 3.17 16.96 0.18
CA ALA A 184 2.63 18.27 0.56
C ALA A 184 1.13 18.17 0.91
N LEU A 185 0.32 17.55 0.05
CA LEU A 185 -1.10 17.30 0.30
C LEU A 185 -1.32 16.36 1.48
N GLY A 186 -0.51 15.29 1.58
CA GLY A 186 -0.62 14.32 2.66
C GLY A 186 -0.34 14.92 4.04
N ILE A 187 0.72 15.70 4.16
CA ILE A 187 1.08 16.41 5.39
C ILE A 187 0.03 17.50 5.69
N GLY A 188 -0.31 18.33 4.71
CA GLY A 188 -1.30 19.38 4.87
C GLY A 188 -2.66 18.84 5.36
N LEU A 189 -3.17 17.79 4.72
CA LEU A 189 -4.43 17.16 5.14
C LEU A 189 -4.32 16.44 6.48
N ALA A 190 -3.16 15.90 6.82
CA ALA A 190 -2.97 15.27 8.13
C ALA A 190 -3.10 16.28 9.26
N PHE A 191 -2.57 17.48 9.13
CA PHE A 191 -2.73 18.55 10.10
C PHE A 191 -4.15 19.16 10.09
N LEU A 192 -4.70 19.38 8.90
CA LEU A 192 -6.05 19.96 8.75
C LEU A 192 -7.13 19.06 9.35
N PHE A 193 -7.06 17.76 9.13
CA PHE A 193 -8.06 16.79 9.61
C PHE A 193 -7.62 16.02 10.86
N GLN A 194 -6.43 16.33 11.40
CA GLN A 194 -5.84 15.62 12.54
C GLN A 194 -5.84 14.11 12.33
N ASP A 195 -5.43 13.67 11.12
CA ASP A 195 -5.48 12.30 10.67
C ASP A 195 -4.32 12.00 9.70
N ASN A 196 -3.33 11.23 10.14
CA ASN A 196 -2.17 10.85 9.30
C ASN A 196 -2.56 10.17 7.99
N ARG A 197 -3.73 9.56 7.92
CA ARG A 197 -4.22 8.81 6.77
C ARG A 197 -5.27 9.56 5.93
N ALA A 198 -5.45 10.86 6.16
CA ALA A 198 -6.41 11.68 5.42
C ALA A 198 -6.18 11.59 3.89
N PHE A 199 -4.94 11.75 3.42
CA PHE A 199 -4.60 11.55 2.01
C PHE A 199 -5.03 10.17 1.49
N CYS A 200 -4.72 9.11 2.23
CA CYS A 200 -5.07 7.73 1.87
C CYS A 200 -6.58 7.47 1.82
N LYS A 201 -7.36 8.23 2.60
CA LYS A 201 -8.82 8.11 2.68
C LYS A 201 -9.52 8.91 1.59
N TYR A 202 -8.95 10.05 1.21
CA TYR A 202 -9.69 11.02 0.38
C TYR A 202 -9.12 11.22 -1.03
N LEU A 203 -7.79 11.31 -1.18
CA LEU A 203 -7.18 11.73 -2.44
C LEU A 203 -6.47 10.60 -3.20
N CYS A 204 -5.90 9.61 -2.50
CA CYS A 204 -5.03 8.62 -3.14
C CYS A 204 -5.71 7.89 -4.31
N PRO A 205 -5.27 8.07 -5.57
CA PRO A 205 -5.90 7.51 -6.77
C PRO A 205 -5.76 5.99 -6.83
N VAL A 206 -4.70 5.43 -6.29
CA VAL A 206 -4.45 3.98 -6.27
C VAL A 206 -5.58 3.22 -5.54
N THR A 207 -6.28 3.89 -4.64
CA THR A 207 -7.39 3.29 -3.89
C THR A 207 -8.59 2.95 -4.77
N VAL A 208 -8.68 3.49 -5.98
CA VAL A 208 -9.70 3.12 -6.96
C VAL A 208 -9.59 1.66 -7.35
N PHE A 209 -8.37 1.13 -7.49
CA PHE A 209 -8.12 -0.30 -7.70
C PHE A 209 -8.20 -1.10 -6.39
N LEU A 210 -7.59 -0.60 -5.31
CA LEU A 210 -7.45 -1.34 -4.07
C LEU A 210 -8.80 -1.64 -3.39
N LYS A 211 -9.75 -0.70 -3.41
CA LYS A 211 -11.01 -0.87 -2.68
C LYS A 211 -11.88 -2.02 -3.19
N PRO A 212 -12.21 -2.11 -4.49
CA PRO A 212 -13.03 -3.21 -5.00
C PRO A 212 -12.35 -4.57 -4.78
N MET A 213 -11.03 -4.67 -5.02
CA MET A 213 -10.29 -5.91 -4.80
C MET A 213 -10.23 -6.30 -3.32
N SER A 214 -10.06 -5.33 -2.41
CA SER A 214 -10.04 -5.55 -0.96
C SER A 214 -11.37 -6.06 -0.40
N TYR A 215 -12.50 -5.83 -1.09
CA TYR A 215 -13.78 -6.38 -0.70
C TYR A 215 -13.77 -7.92 -0.68
N PHE A 216 -13.03 -8.52 -1.61
CA PHE A 216 -12.89 -9.97 -1.75
C PHE A 216 -11.72 -10.54 -0.94
N SER A 217 -11.00 -9.73 -0.15
CA SER A 217 -9.80 -10.17 0.55
C SER A 217 -10.02 -11.42 1.41
N LEU A 218 -9.06 -12.34 1.34
CA LEU A 218 -9.03 -13.57 2.14
C LEU A 218 -8.58 -13.28 3.58
N LEU A 219 -7.49 -12.52 3.72
CA LEU A 219 -6.95 -12.15 5.04
C LEU A 219 -7.65 -10.90 5.56
N ARG A 220 -8.39 -11.08 6.64
CA ARG A 220 -9.12 -9.99 7.32
C ARG A 220 -9.02 -10.17 8.82
N VAL A 221 -8.95 -9.08 9.54
CA VAL A 221 -9.14 -9.08 10.99
C VAL A 221 -10.61 -9.40 11.27
N LYS A 222 -10.86 -10.41 12.11
CA LYS A 222 -12.19 -10.83 12.55
C LYS A 222 -12.29 -10.69 14.06
N CYS A 223 -13.48 -10.44 14.55
CA CYS A 223 -13.79 -10.35 15.97
C CYS A 223 -14.37 -11.68 16.48
N ASP A 224 -13.78 -12.23 17.53
CA ASP A 224 -14.35 -13.30 18.31
C ASP A 224 -15.38 -12.71 19.29
N HIS A 225 -16.66 -12.82 18.92
CA HIS A 225 -17.75 -12.25 19.71
C HIS A 225 -17.90 -12.87 21.09
N SER A 226 -17.44 -14.12 21.30
CA SER A 226 -17.47 -14.76 22.61
C SER A 226 -16.55 -14.10 23.62
N LYS A 227 -15.46 -13.45 23.16
CA LYS A 227 -14.47 -12.72 23.98
C LYS A 227 -14.68 -11.22 23.97
N CYS A 228 -15.48 -10.71 23.03
CA CYS A 228 -15.66 -9.26 22.83
C CYS A 228 -16.57 -8.66 23.90
N VAL A 229 -16.06 -7.70 24.65
CA VAL A 229 -16.82 -6.94 25.66
C VAL A 229 -17.30 -5.58 25.15
N SER A 230 -17.31 -5.36 23.86
CA SER A 230 -17.81 -4.15 23.17
C SER A 230 -17.25 -2.82 23.71
N CYS A 231 -16.00 -2.82 24.21
CA CYS A 231 -15.37 -1.65 24.85
C CYS A 231 -14.95 -0.53 23.86
N GLY A 232 -15.07 -0.71 22.55
CA GLY A 232 -14.77 0.27 21.51
C GLY A 232 -13.30 0.65 21.32
N LYS A 233 -12.34 0.10 22.08
CA LYS A 233 -10.92 0.45 21.98
C LYS A 233 -10.34 0.19 20.58
N CYS A 234 -10.73 -0.91 19.93
CA CYS A 234 -10.28 -1.26 18.58
C CYS A 234 -10.67 -0.20 17.53
N GLN A 235 -11.85 0.40 17.65
CA GLN A 235 -12.31 1.47 16.76
C GLN A 235 -11.54 2.75 17.00
N LYS A 236 -11.29 3.13 18.26
CA LYS A 236 -10.56 4.37 18.65
C LYS A 236 -9.11 4.40 18.16
N VAL A 237 -8.46 3.25 18.04
CA VAL A 237 -7.06 3.18 17.58
C VAL A 237 -6.94 2.91 16.07
N CYS A 238 -8.04 2.70 15.37
CA CYS A 238 -8.00 2.34 13.96
C CYS A 238 -7.72 3.56 13.06
N PRO A 239 -6.57 3.62 12.38
CA PRO A 239 -6.23 4.76 11.53
C PRO A 239 -7.15 4.90 10.31
N MET A 240 -7.87 3.82 9.94
CA MET A 240 -8.77 3.79 8.79
C MET A 240 -10.25 3.77 9.16
N GLU A 241 -10.57 3.88 10.47
CA GLU A 241 -11.94 3.93 11.01
C GLU A 241 -12.81 2.73 10.57
N VAL A 242 -12.19 1.56 10.53
CA VAL A 242 -12.89 0.31 10.16
C VAL A 242 -13.65 -0.20 11.37
N ASP A 243 -14.91 -0.60 11.16
CA ASP A 243 -15.64 -1.32 12.19
C ASP A 243 -15.08 -2.74 12.35
N MET A 244 -14.39 -2.97 13.47
CA MET A 244 -13.75 -4.25 13.78
C MET A 244 -14.69 -5.23 14.47
N THR A 245 -15.85 -4.78 14.92
CA THR A 245 -16.84 -5.63 15.61
C THR A 245 -17.78 -6.33 14.62
N ASP A 246 -17.96 -5.78 13.42
CA ASP A 246 -18.69 -6.42 12.34
C ASP A 246 -17.77 -7.33 11.51
N ASN A 247 -18.07 -8.61 11.44
CA ASN A 247 -17.32 -9.60 10.67
C ASN A 247 -17.80 -9.71 9.21
N SER A 248 -18.86 -9.01 8.82
CA SER A 248 -19.37 -9.03 7.45
C SER A 248 -18.38 -8.41 6.45
N ARG A 249 -18.51 -8.75 5.18
CA ARG A 249 -17.74 -8.07 4.11
C ARG A 249 -18.22 -6.63 3.90
N LYS A 250 -19.47 -6.32 4.28
CA LYS A 250 -20.07 -4.98 4.15
C LYS A 250 -19.80 -4.06 5.34
N ARG A 251 -19.00 -4.51 6.32
CA ARG A 251 -18.66 -3.69 7.51
C ARG A 251 -18.18 -2.30 7.12
N LYS A 252 -18.51 -1.30 7.94
CA LYS A 252 -18.14 0.09 7.72
C LYS A 252 -16.62 0.21 7.49
N ASN A 253 -16.23 0.83 6.39
CA ASN A 253 -14.86 1.02 5.94
C ASN A 253 -14.02 -0.27 5.82
N GLY A 254 -14.63 -1.45 5.72
CA GLY A 254 -13.95 -2.75 5.68
C GLY A 254 -12.87 -2.87 4.60
N THR A 255 -13.14 -2.34 3.42
CA THR A 255 -12.21 -2.30 2.28
C THR A 255 -11.00 -1.38 2.50
N GLU A 256 -10.99 -0.60 3.55
CA GLU A 256 -9.90 0.32 3.88
C GLU A 256 -8.89 -0.27 4.89
N CYS A 257 -9.10 -1.49 5.38
CA CYS A 257 -8.22 -2.11 6.37
C CYS A 257 -6.81 -2.33 5.80
N ILE A 258 -5.81 -1.73 6.44
CA ILE A 258 -4.39 -1.81 6.05
C ILE A 258 -3.62 -2.92 6.80
N LEU A 259 -4.30 -3.78 7.53
CA LEU A 259 -3.74 -4.88 8.33
C LEU A 259 -2.62 -4.42 9.30
N CYS A 260 -2.72 -3.22 9.87
CA CYS A 260 -1.71 -2.71 10.81
C CYS A 260 -1.75 -3.39 12.19
N PHE A 261 -2.83 -4.12 12.50
CA PHE A 261 -3.07 -4.85 13.75
C PHE A 261 -3.04 -4.00 15.03
N GLU A 262 -3.15 -2.68 14.93
CA GLU A 262 -3.23 -1.81 16.13
C GLU A 262 -4.50 -2.11 16.94
N CYS A 263 -5.60 -2.47 16.28
CA CYS A 263 -6.83 -2.93 16.93
C CYS A 263 -6.63 -4.20 17.76
N ALA A 264 -5.88 -5.18 17.23
CA ALA A 264 -5.58 -6.42 17.94
C ALA A 264 -4.65 -6.17 19.15
N LYS A 265 -3.66 -5.27 19.00
CA LYS A 265 -2.77 -4.88 20.11
C LYS A 265 -3.52 -4.15 21.22
N ALA A 266 -4.50 -3.32 20.86
CA ALA A 266 -5.29 -2.54 21.82
C ALA A 266 -6.41 -3.35 22.51
N CYS A 267 -6.73 -4.56 22.02
CA CYS A 267 -7.80 -5.37 22.53
C CYS A 267 -7.44 -6.04 23.87
N PRO A 268 -8.06 -5.66 25.00
CA PRO A 268 -7.72 -6.21 26.31
C PRO A 268 -8.11 -7.68 26.46
N LYS A 269 -9.11 -8.12 25.71
CA LYS A 269 -9.62 -9.50 25.74
C LYS A 269 -9.08 -10.40 24.63
N LYS A 270 -8.16 -9.87 23.78
CA LYS A 270 -7.60 -10.60 22.63
C LYS A 270 -8.68 -11.21 21.73
N ALA A 271 -9.77 -10.48 21.53
CA ALA A 271 -10.91 -10.88 20.69
C ALA A 271 -10.67 -10.63 19.19
N LEU A 272 -9.52 -10.00 18.78
CA LEU A 272 -9.17 -9.67 17.41
C LEU A 272 -7.88 -10.37 16.98
#